data_af98023681324dec4f9290cc2bc128a0
#
_entry.id   af98023681324dec4f9290cc2bc128a0
#
_cell.length_a   1.000
_cell.length_b   1.000
_cell.length_c   1.000
_cell.angle_alpha   90.00
_cell.angle_beta   90.00
_cell.angle_gamma   90.00
#
_symmetry.space_group_name_H-M   'P 1'
#
loop_
_entity.id
_entity.type
_entity.pdbx_description
1 polymer ?
#
loop_
_entity_poly.entity_id
_entity_poly.type
_entity_poly.pdbx_seq_one_letter_code
_entity_poly.pdbx_strand_id
1 'polypeptide(L)'
;MPSVIETQDLRKNYGTHRAVRGLNLHVPAGSICAFLGQNGAGKSSTLRMLLGMARPTSGTGHIFGLRIDNEQDSLKIRQRAAFVAEDKRLYDYMTVAEIIRFTRSFFPNWRSDLEARLLDQFELPLDRKIRKLSKGMRTKLALLLGFARGSELLILDEPTEGLDPVAIEEVLQIIVSLVLDGATIFFSSHQIAEVEQIADHVLMIHRGQLVLDAPMDQVKEQYRHVQAVFPDFVSEQDFRLPGVERVSADGRIVTLVASCNVDAIVSHAHRMHADSVDVLPISLKEIFLEKVRAGK
;
A
#
# COMPACT_ATOMS: atom_id res chain seq x y z
N MET A 1 -10.62 2.50 15.94
CA MET A 1 -9.77 3.71 15.86
C MET A 1 -10.46 4.69 14.93
N PRO A 2 -10.33 6.02 15.10
CA PRO A 2 -10.87 6.98 14.14
C PRO A 2 -10.18 6.79 12.79
N SER A 3 -10.94 7.01 11.71
CA SER A 3 -10.39 6.94 10.35
C SER A 3 -9.87 8.29 9.90
N VAL A 4 -8.73 8.30 9.22
CA VAL A 4 -8.16 9.51 8.61
C VAL A 4 -8.61 9.68 7.18
N ILE A 5 -8.74 8.58 6.42
CA ILE A 5 -9.28 8.57 5.06
C ILE A 5 -10.51 7.69 5.03
N GLU A 6 -11.60 8.21 4.53
CA GLU A 6 -12.84 7.47 4.28
C GLU A 6 -13.37 7.77 2.88
N THR A 7 -13.75 6.75 2.15
CA THR A 7 -14.41 6.93 0.85
C THR A 7 -15.64 6.05 0.75
N GLN A 8 -16.66 6.54 0.02
CA GLN A 8 -17.88 5.81 -0.24
C GLN A 8 -18.16 5.82 -1.75
N ASP A 9 -18.18 4.64 -2.34
CA ASP A 9 -18.41 4.38 -3.77
C ASP A 9 -17.61 5.33 -4.69
N LEU A 10 -16.35 5.61 -4.32
CA LEU A 10 -15.49 6.57 -5.03
C LEU A 10 -15.17 6.06 -6.43
N ARG A 11 -15.47 6.85 -7.46
CA ARG A 11 -15.32 6.48 -8.87
C ARG A 11 -14.55 7.52 -9.68
N LYS A 12 -13.76 7.05 -10.64
CA LYS A 12 -13.07 7.91 -11.59
C LYS A 12 -13.07 7.32 -12.99
N ASN A 13 -13.62 8.07 -13.93
CA ASN A 13 -13.58 7.76 -15.34
C ASN A 13 -12.75 8.82 -16.08
N TYR A 14 -11.95 8.39 -17.04
CA TYR A 14 -11.27 9.22 -18.03
C TYR A 14 -11.81 8.84 -19.41
N GLY A 15 -12.78 9.58 -19.91
CA GLY A 15 -13.56 9.19 -21.09
C GLY A 15 -14.24 7.84 -20.88
N THR A 16 -13.96 6.86 -21.72
CA THR A 16 -14.48 5.49 -21.63
C THR A 16 -13.72 4.61 -20.62
N HIS A 17 -12.52 5.02 -20.20
CA HIS A 17 -11.70 4.25 -19.28
C HIS A 17 -12.16 4.46 -17.83
N ARG A 18 -12.59 3.37 -17.18
CA ARG A 18 -13.00 3.35 -15.78
C ARG A 18 -11.79 3.02 -14.89
N ALA A 19 -11.06 4.06 -14.47
CA ALA A 19 -9.84 3.89 -13.67
C ALA A 19 -10.13 3.47 -12.22
N VAL A 20 -11.24 3.94 -11.64
CA VAL A 20 -11.69 3.60 -10.28
C VAL A 20 -13.19 3.30 -10.33
N ARG A 21 -13.61 2.16 -9.75
CA ARG A 21 -14.93 1.56 -9.96
C ARG A 21 -15.75 1.37 -8.67
N GLY A 22 -15.70 2.35 -7.76
CA GLY A 22 -16.45 2.31 -6.52
C GLY A 22 -15.58 1.79 -5.36
N LEU A 23 -14.60 2.60 -4.95
CA LEU A 23 -13.76 2.27 -3.81
C LEU A 23 -14.38 2.76 -2.50
N ASN A 24 -14.45 1.85 -1.54
CA ASN A 24 -14.76 2.13 -0.14
C ASN A 24 -13.49 1.90 0.64
N LEU A 25 -12.74 2.96 0.92
CA LEU A 25 -11.48 2.91 1.65
C LEU A 25 -11.70 3.34 3.09
N HIS A 26 -10.98 2.69 3.99
CA HIS A 26 -10.95 3.04 5.39
C HIS A 26 -9.50 2.96 5.91
N VAL A 27 -8.88 4.12 6.15
CA VAL A 27 -7.50 4.19 6.65
C VAL A 27 -7.51 4.63 8.10
N PRO A 28 -7.12 3.74 9.04
CA PRO A 28 -7.04 4.06 10.47
C PRO A 28 -5.98 5.11 10.78
N ALA A 29 -6.25 5.98 11.76
CA ALA A 29 -5.27 6.95 12.24
C ALA A 29 -4.10 6.25 12.94
N GLY A 30 -2.87 6.77 12.77
CA GLY A 30 -1.67 6.26 13.42
C GLY A 30 -1.24 4.87 12.94
N SER A 31 -1.55 4.51 11.69
CA SER A 31 -1.18 3.23 11.10
C SER A 31 -0.42 3.40 9.78
N ILE A 32 0.27 2.34 9.37
CA ILE A 32 0.85 2.19 8.03
C ILE A 32 -0.13 1.38 7.18
N CYS A 33 -0.85 2.07 6.30
CA CYS A 33 -1.78 1.44 5.38
C CYS A 33 -1.18 1.34 3.98
N ALA A 34 -1.01 0.14 3.48
CA ALA A 34 -0.49 -0.11 2.14
C ALA A 34 -1.61 -0.25 1.12
N PHE A 35 -1.47 0.43 -0.02
CA PHE A 35 -2.37 0.35 -1.16
C PHE A 35 -1.70 -0.41 -2.30
N LEU A 36 -1.84 -1.73 -2.28
CA LEU A 36 -1.17 -2.67 -3.16
C LEU A 36 -1.95 -2.90 -4.45
N GLY A 37 -1.29 -2.91 -5.58
CA GLY A 37 -1.90 -3.24 -6.88
C GLY A 37 -0.94 -3.12 -8.04
N GLN A 38 -1.24 -3.82 -9.12
CA GLN A 38 -0.46 -3.74 -10.37
C GLN A 38 -0.48 -2.32 -10.97
N ASN A 39 0.45 -2.04 -11.88
CA ASN A 39 0.45 -0.80 -12.64
C ASN A 39 -0.85 -0.70 -13.45
N GLY A 40 -1.48 0.47 -13.44
CA GLY A 40 -2.78 0.70 -14.08
C GLY A 40 -3.99 0.21 -13.26
N ALA A 41 -3.82 -0.33 -12.06
CA ALA A 41 -4.94 -0.78 -11.21
C ALA A 41 -5.82 0.36 -10.67
N GLY A 42 -5.36 1.62 -10.74
CA GLY A 42 -6.10 2.80 -10.27
C GLY A 42 -5.49 3.49 -9.05
N LYS A 43 -4.32 3.05 -8.54
CA LYS A 43 -3.65 3.60 -7.36
C LYS A 43 -3.46 5.12 -7.44
N SER A 44 -2.64 5.59 -8.37
CA SER A 44 -2.33 7.02 -8.50
C SER A 44 -3.57 7.89 -8.81
N SER A 45 -4.57 7.33 -9.52
CA SER A 45 -5.85 8.02 -9.73
C SER A 45 -6.61 8.23 -8.41
N THR A 46 -6.59 7.21 -7.55
CA THR A 46 -7.19 7.28 -6.21
C THR A 46 -6.48 8.32 -5.35
N LEU A 47 -5.13 8.26 -5.28
CA LEU A 47 -4.34 9.23 -4.50
C LEU A 47 -4.58 10.68 -4.96
N ARG A 48 -4.65 10.92 -6.27
CA ARG A 48 -4.95 12.26 -6.81
C ARG A 48 -6.35 12.74 -6.45
N MET A 49 -7.36 11.86 -6.40
CA MET A 49 -8.70 12.24 -5.94
C MET A 49 -8.70 12.59 -4.45
N LEU A 50 -8.05 11.79 -3.62
CA LEU A 50 -7.93 12.04 -2.17
C LEU A 50 -7.32 13.42 -1.87
N LEU A 51 -6.37 13.86 -2.66
CA LEU A 51 -5.69 15.16 -2.51
C LEU A 51 -6.41 16.33 -3.20
N GLY A 52 -7.59 16.09 -3.79
CA GLY A 52 -8.33 17.10 -4.55
C GLY A 52 -7.64 17.53 -5.85
N MET A 53 -6.63 16.78 -6.33
CA MET A 53 -5.95 17.04 -7.60
C MET A 53 -6.74 16.53 -8.81
N ALA A 54 -7.69 15.62 -8.59
CA ALA A 54 -8.62 15.12 -9.58
C ALA A 54 -10.01 15.01 -8.97
N ARG A 55 -11.03 15.58 -9.64
CA ARG A 55 -12.41 15.44 -9.16
C ARG A 55 -12.90 14.00 -9.37
N PRO A 56 -13.56 13.38 -8.39
CA PRO A 56 -14.31 12.13 -8.58
C PRO A 56 -15.35 12.29 -9.68
N THR A 57 -15.64 11.21 -10.41
CA THR A 57 -16.78 11.16 -11.34
C THR A 57 -18.09 10.97 -10.56
N SER A 58 -18.03 10.18 -9.48
CA SER A 58 -19.12 10.00 -8.50
C SER A 58 -18.57 9.42 -7.20
N GLY A 59 -19.42 9.30 -6.18
CA GLY A 59 -19.04 8.89 -4.84
C GLY A 59 -18.48 10.04 -4.02
N THR A 60 -18.11 9.76 -2.78
CA THR A 60 -17.62 10.76 -1.83
C THR A 60 -16.31 10.31 -1.19
N GLY A 61 -15.54 11.26 -0.70
CA GLY A 61 -14.32 10.98 0.07
C GLY A 61 -14.05 12.08 1.08
N HIS A 62 -13.48 11.67 2.22
CA HIS A 62 -13.13 12.57 3.31
C HIS A 62 -11.71 12.25 3.79
N ILE A 63 -10.96 13.29 4.11
CA ILE A 63 -9.69 13.20 4.83
C ILE A 63 -9.80 14.11 6.05
N PHE A 64 -9.53 13.59 7.25
CA PHE A 64 -9.74 14.30 8.52
C PHE A 64 -11.20 14.81 8.68
N GLY A 65 -12.18 14.11 8.12
CA GLY A 65 -13.58 14.53 8.07
C GLY A 65 -13.88 15.65 7.06
N LEU A 66 -12.88 16.16 6.34
CA LEU A 66 -13.02 17.22 5.32
C LEU A 66 -13.24 16.62 3.93
N ARG A 67 -14.10 17.24 3.12
CA ARG A 67 -14.44 16.73 1.78
C ARG A 67 -13.31 16.95 0.78
N ILE A 68 -12.95 15.89 0.03
CA ILE A 68 -11.88 15.94 -0.99
C ILE A 68 -12.26 16.74 -2.25
N ASP A 69 -13.56 16.89 -2.52
CA ASP A 69 -14.10 17.56 -3.70
C ASP A 69 -14.51 19.02 -3.44
N ASN A 70 -14.33 19.53 -2.22
CA ASN A 70 -14.53 20.92 -1.84
C ASN A 70 -13.18 21.66 -1.86
N GLU A 71 -13.09 22.82 -2.52
CA GLU A 71 -11.83 23.57 -2.68
C GLU A 71 -11.24 24.07 -1.35
N GLN A 72 -12.08 24.58 -0.46
CA GLN A 72 -11.61 25.10 0.85
C GLN A 72 -11.12 23.95 1.74
N ASP A 73 -11.86 22.86 1.76
CA ASP A 73 -11.47 21.67 2.53
C ASP A 73 -10.21 21.02 1.95
N SER A 74 -10.10 20.96 0.62
CA SER A 74 -8.92 20.44 -0.07
C SER A 74 -7.65 21.25 0.27
N LEU A 75 -7.77 22.58 0.46
CA LEU A 75 -6.65 23.38 0.93
C LEU A 75 -6.24 23.01 2.36
N LYS A 76 -7.21 22.88 3.28
CA LYS A 76 -6.97 22.45 4.66
C LYS A 76 -6.36 21.04 4.73
N ILE A 77 -6.85 20.12 3.89
CA ILE A 77 -6.27 18.76 3.77
C ILE A 77 -4.79 18.87 3.40
N ARG A 78 -4.44 19.62 2.35
CA ARG A 78 -3.04 19.76 1.89
C ARG A 78 -2.11 20.50 2.87
N GLN A 79 -2.65 21.27 3.80
CA GLN A 79 -1.87 21.85 4.90
C GLN A 79 -1.47 20.79 5.94
N ARG A 80 -2.31 19.78 6.17
CA ARG A 80 -2.12 18.71 7.18
C ARG A 80 -1.57 17.41 6.59
N ALA A 81 -1.73 17.19 5.28
CA ALA A 81 -1.26 16.01 4.56
C ALA A 81 -0.07 16.33 3.66
N ALA A 82 0.98 15.52 3.70
CA ALA A 82 2.07 15.54 2.74
C ALA A 82 1.79 14.57 1.59
N PHE A 83 2.25 14.90 0.39
CA PHE A 83 2.21 14.03 -0.76
C PHE A 83 3.57 13.92 -1.43
N VAL A 84 4.03 12.70 -1.63
CA VAL A 84 5.20 12.39 -2.45
C VAL A 84 4.73 11.61 -3.67
N ALA A 85 4.77 12.25 -4.83
CA ALA A 85 4.33 11.65 -6.09
C ALA A 85 5.36 10.66 -6.65
N GLU A 86 4.91 9.70 -7.44
CA GLU A 86 5.78 8.74 -8.14
C GLU A 86 6.80 9.43 -9.06
N ASP A 87 6.40 10.47 -9.82
CA ASP A 87 7.25 11.16 -10.78
C ASP A 87 8.26 12.16 -10.17
N LYS A 88 8.21 12.38 -8.85
CA LYS A 88 9.15 13.22 -8.06
C LYS A 88 9.58 14.50 -8.79
N ARG A 89 8.61 15.25 -9.36
CA ARG A 89 8.90 16.51 -10.08
C ARG A 89 9.38 17.58 -9.13
N LEU A 90 10.64 17.92 -9.22
CA LEU A 90 11.29 18.99 -8.45
C LEU A 90 11.77 20.08 -9.40
N TYR A 91 12.06 21.29 -8.89
CA TYR A 91 12.59 22.40 -9.69
C TYR A 91 14.05 22.15 -10.06
N ASP A 92 14.30 21.66 -11.25
CA ASP A 92 15.59 21.20 -11.77
C ASP A 92 16.71 22.25 -11.71
N TYR A 93 16.37 23.54 -11.74
CA TYR A 93 17.31 24.65 -11.69
C TYR A 93 17.80 25.01 -10.28
N MET A 94 17.08 24.57 -9.24
CA MET A 94 17.44 24.77 -7.83
C MET A 94 18.53 23.79 -7.38
N THR A 95 19.29 24.18 -6.37
CA THR A 95 20.12 23.29 -5.57
C THR A 95 19.27 22.57 -4.52
N VAL A 96 19.84 21.53 -3.89
CA VAL A 96 19.20 20.82 -2.77
C VAL A 96 18.89 21.79 -1.63
N ALA A 97 19.83 22.65 -1.25
CA ALA A 97 19.62 23.64 -0.19
C ALA A 97 18.52 24.66 -0.54
N GLU A 98 18.47 25.11 -1.80
CA GLU A 98 17.45 26.08 -2.24
C GLU A 98 16.06 25.50 -2.19
N ILE A 99 15.82 24.27 -2.66
CA ILE A 99 14.48 23.65 -2.65
C ILE A 99 14.02 23.36 -1.22
N ILE A 100 14.93 22.93 -0.33
CA ILE A 100 14.61 22.73 1.09
C ILE A 100 14.15 24.04 1.73
N ARG A 101 14.93 25.10 1.56
CA ARG A 101 14.60 26.44 2.10
C ARG A 101 13.26 26.94 1.54
N PHE A 102 13.06 26.80 0.23
CA PHE A 102 11.82 27.18 -0.45
C PHE A 102 10.63 26.41 0.12
N THR A 103 10.73 25.07 0.21
CA THR A 103 9.64 24.25 0.73
C THR A 103 9.32 24.57 2.18
N ARG A 104 10.36 24.68 3.03
CA ARG A 104 10.21 25.01 4.46
C ARG A 104 9.39 26.28 4.70
N SER A 105 9.52 27.30 3.84
CA SER A 105 8.80 28.58 4.01
C SER A 105 7.28 28.46 3.95
N PHE A 106 6.72 27.36 3.42
CA PHE A 106 5.28 27.12 3.35
C PHE A 106 4.71 26.30 4.52
N PHE A 107 5.58 25.68 5.34
CA PHE A 107 5.14 24.75 6.37
C PHE A 107 5.64 25.17 7.77
N PRO A 108 4.75 25.74 8.61
CA PRO A 108 5.14 26.25 9.93
C PRO A 108 5.60 25.14 10.89
N ASN A 109 5.12 23.89 10.68
CA ASN A 109 5.48 22.74 11.51
C ASN A 109 6.69 21.97 10.97
N TRP A 110 7.55 22.62 10.19
CA TRP A 110 8.71 21.99 9.59
C TRP A 110 9.67 21.40 10.63
N ARG A 111 9.96 20.09 10.50
CA ARG A 111 10.83 19.31 11.37
C ARG A 111 12.29 19.50 10.98
N SER A 112 12.94 20.56 11.50
CA SER A 112 14.36 20.81 11.22
C SER A 112 15.30 19.75 11.78
N ASP A 113 14.91 19.07 12.86
CA ASP A 113 15.58 17.91 13.43
C ASP A 113 15.61 16.74 12.44
N LEU A 114 14.45 16.43 11.85
CA LEU A 114 14.30 15.37 10.86
C LEU A 114 15.00 15.74 9.55
N GLU A 115 14.91 16.99 9.09
CA GLU A 115 15.65 17.48 7.92
C GLU A 115 17.15 17.22 8.05
N ALA A 116 17.76 17.63 9.18
CA ALA A 116 19.19 17.45 9.40
C ALA A 116 19.59 15.97 9.40
N ARG A 117 18.82 15.13 10.10
CA ARG A 117 19.04 13.68 10.12
C ARG A 117 18.95 13.06 8.73
N LEU A 118 17.93 13.40 7.94
CA LEU A 118 17.72 12.83 6.61
C LEU A 118 18.72 13.36 5.57
N LEU A 119 19.20 14.59 5.71
CA LEU A 119 20.28 15.10 4.87
C LEU A 119 21.55 14.30 5.02
N ASP A 120 21.93 13.97 6.24
CA ASP A 120 23.09 13.13 6.55
C ASP A 120 22.86 11.69 6.08
N GLN A 121 21.77 11.06 6.51
CA GLN A 121 21.46 9.66 6.20
C GLN A 121 21.33 9.39 4.68
N PHE A 122 20.76 10.32 3.93
CA PHE A 122 20.57 10.21 2.48
C PHE A 122 21.78 10.69 1.68
N GLU A 123 22.81 11.23 2.35
CA GLU A 123 24.04 11.77 1.75
C GLU A 123 23.73 12.81 0.64
N LEU A 124 22.79 13.72 0.88
CA LEU A 124 22.34 14.68 -0.11
C LEU A 124 23.29 15.89 -0.21
N PRO A 125 23.92 16.13 -1.37
CA PRO A 125 24.86 17.26 -1.54
C PRO A 125 24.10 18.58 -1.68
N LEU A 126 24.19 19.45 -0.67
CA LEU A 126 23.42 20.69 -0.56
C LEU A 126 23.59 21.65 -1.75
N ASP A 127 24.82 21.75 -2.28
CA ASP A 127 25.17 22.71 -3.35
C ASP A 127 24.89 22.16 -4.76
N ARG A 128 24.52 20.88 -4.89
CA ARG A 128 24.29 20.26 -6.19
C ARG A 128 22.92 20.65 -6.74
N LYS A 129 22.87 21.03 -8.02
CA LYS A 129 21.58 21.28 -8.72
C LYS A 129 20.81 19.98 -8.90
N ILE A 130 19.48 20.04 -8.72
CA ILE A 130 18.58 18.89 -8.77
C ILE A 130 18.67 18.15 -10.10
N ARG A 131 18.85 18.87 -11.24
CA ARG A 131 19.06 18.24 -12.54
C ARG A 131 20.28 17.30 -12.64
N LYS A 132 21.25 17.46 -11.72
CA LYS A 132 22.47 16.64 -11.65
C LYS A 132 22.37 15.50 -10.63
N LEU A 133 21.26 15.35 -9.94
CA LEU A 133 21.01 14.25 -9.02
C LEU A 133 20.66 12.97 -9.79
N SER A 134 21.08 11.81 -9.30
CA SER A 134 20.60 10.52 -9.78
C SER A 134 19.10 10.33 -9.50
N LYS A 135 18.44 9.34 -10.13
CA LYS A 135 17.03 9.03 -9.86
C LYS A 135 16.83 8.75 -8.37
N GLY A 136 17.68 7.90 -7.76
CA GLY A 136 17.62 7.58 -6.33
C GLY A 136 17.79 8.81 -5.42
N MET A 137 18.76 9.69 -5.72
CA MET A 137 18.94 10.93 -4.95
C MET A 137 17.74 11.87 -5.09
N ARG A 138 17.08 11.94 -6.24
CA ARG A 138 15.83 12.71 -6.42
C ARG A 138 14.69 12.11 -5.59
N THR A 139 14.59 10.79 -5.53
CA THR A 139 13.63 10.09 -4.67
C THR A 139 13.90 10.41 -3.20
N LYS A 140 15.14 10.25 -2.72
CA LYS A 140 15.56 10.59 -1.36
C LYS A 140 15.25 12.06 -1.00
N LEU A 141 15.53 12.99 -1.91
CA LEU A 141 15.20 14.42 -1.71
C LEU A 141 13.69 14.66 -1.62
N ALA A 142 12.90 14.08 -2.50
CA ALA A 142 11.44 14.22 -2.47
C ALA A 142 10.84 13.66 -1.17
N LEU A 143 11.36 12.53 -0.68
CA LEU A 143 10.97 11.94 0.60
C LEU A 143 11.36 12.85 1.77
N LEU A 144 12.58 13.38 1.81
CA LEU A 144 13.00 14.35 2.82
C LEU A 144 12.03 15.53 2.87
N LEU A 145 11.72 16.14 1.70
CA LEU A 145 10.80 17.26 1.62
C LEU A 145 9.39 16.91 2.12
N GLY A 146 8.90 15.70 1.87
CA GLY A 146 7.61 15.22 2.36
C GLY A 146 7.61 14.95 3.86
N PHE A 147 8.63 14.25 4.36
CA PHE A 147 8.74 13.84 5.76
C PHE A 147 8.97 15.00 6.71
N ALA A 148 9.84 15.94 6.33
CA ALA A 148 10.16 17.10 7.16
C ALA A 148 9.01 18.12 7.32
N ARG A 149 7.90 17.98 6.60
CA ARG A 149 6.73 18.88 6.72
C ARG A 149 6.02 18.80 8.08
N GLY A 150 6.24 17.74 8.87
CA GLY A 150 5.53 17.53 10.12
C GLY A 150 4.03 17.30 9.93
N SER A 151 3.65 16.57 8.87
CA SER A 151 2.25 16.33 8.50
C SER A 151 1.66 15.18 9.30
N GLU A 152 0.35 15.27 9.60
CA GLU A 152 -0.42 14.23 10.30
C GLU A 152 -0.69 13.00 9.41
N LEU A 153 -0.73 13.22 8.08
CA LEU A 153 -0.92 12.16 7.07
C LEU A 153 0.14 12.30 5.98
N LEU A 154 0.81 11.20 5.67
CA LEU A 154 1.70 11.12 4.51
C LEU A 154 1.09 10.19 3.48
N ILE A 155 0.83 10.71 2.29
CA ILE A 155 0.40 9.95 1.12
C ILE A 155 1.60 9.80 0.20
N LEU A 156 2.05 8.56 -0.02
CA LEU A 156 3.27 8.26 -0.75
C LEU A 156 2.94 7.40 -1.97
N ASP A 157 3.24 7.88 -3.17
CA ASP A 157 3.02 7.12 -4.40
C ASP A 157 4.33 6.49 -4.85
N GLU A 158 4.45 5.17 -4.70
CA GLU A 158 5.65 4.36 -4.98
C GLU A 158 6.92 4.98 -4.37
N PRO A 159 7.01 5.09 -3.02
CA PRO A 159 8.05 5.87 -2.34
C PRO A 159 9.48 5.33 -2.54
N THR A 160 9.62 4.05 -2.79
CA THR A 160 10.89 3.33 -2.92
C THR A 160 11.36 3.17 -4.35
N GLU A 161 10.54 3.60 -5.33
CA GLU A 161 10.88 3.42 -6.74
C GLU A 161 12.18 4.10 -7.14
N GLY A 162 13.10 3.31 -7.72
CA GLY A 162 14.40 3.75 -8.20
C GLY A 162 15.47 3.87 -7.11
N LEU A 163 15.22 3.33 -5.93
CA LEU A 163 16.19 3.15 -4.86
C LEU A 163 16.86 1.76 -4.96
N ASP A 164 18.07 1.66 -4.45
CA ASP A 164 18.74 0.38 -4.24
C ASP A 164 18.22 -0.29 -2.96
N PRO A 165 18.50 -1.60 -2.73
CA PRO A 165 17.95 -2.34 -1.59
C PRO A 165 18.28 -1.75 -0.23
N VAL A 166 19.48 -1.14 -0.06
CA VAL A 166 19.89 -0.52 1.21
C VAL A 166 19.05 0.73 1.47
N ALA A 167 18.91 1.58 0.45
CA ALA A 167 18.11 2.79 0.54
C ALA A 167 16.60 2.49 0.73
N ILE A 168 16.09 1.39 0.19
CA ILE A 168 14.71 0.93 0.44
C ILE A 168 14.54 0.64 1.93
N GLU A 169 15.42 -0.16 2.51
CA GLU A 169 15.38 -0.51 3.94
C GLU A 169 15.42 0.74 4.83
N GLU A 170 16.33 1.68 4.53
CA GLU A 170 16.41 2.97 5.24
C GLU A 170 15.09 3.75 5.19
N VAL A 171 14.47 3.84 4.01
CA VAL A 171 13.20 4.56 3.84
C VAL A 171 12.05 3.87 4.59
N LEU A 172 11.97 2.54 4.56
CA LEU A 172 10.96 1.79 5.29
C LEU A 172 11.09 1.99 6.81
N GLN A 173 12.31 1.99 7.35
CA GLN A 173 12.56 2.28 8.77
C GLN A 173 12.18 3.72 9.15
N ILE A 174 12.43 4.70 8.28
CA ILE A 174 11.97 6.07 8.50
C ILE A 174 10.44 6.14 8.53
N ILE A 175 9.75 5.48 7.61
CA ILE A 175 8.28 5.41 7.58
C ILE A 175 7.74 4.87 8.90
N VAL A 176 8.30 3.77 9.41
CA VAL A 176 7.93 3.21 10.73
C VAL A 176 8.16 4.23 11.85
N SER A 177 9.30 4.93 11.86
CA SER A 177 9.60 5.94 12.87
C SER A 177 8.61 7.10 12.89
N LEU A 178 8.11 7.53 11.71
CA LEU A 178 7.13 8.60 11.60
C LEU A 178 5.76 8.22 12.19
N VAL A 179 5.38 6.95 12.10
CA VAL A 179 4.14 6.46 12.72
C VAL A 179 4.28 6.41 14.23
N LEU A 180 5.44 6.04 14.76
CA LEU A 180 5.73 6.10 16.20
C LEU A 180 5.68 7.54 16.72
N ASP A 181 6.01 8.54 15.87
CA ASP A 181 5.84 9.98 16.16
C ASP A 181 4.38 10.46 16.00
N GLY A 182 3.42 9.59 15.69
CA GLY A 182 1.98 9.86 15.60
C GLY A 182 1.44 10.18 14.20
N ALA A 183 2.24 10.07 13.14
CA ALA A 183 1.76 10.24 11.78
C ALA A 183 0.96 9.02 11.30
N THR A 184 0.11 9.23 10.29
CA THR A 184 -0.53 8.16 9.52
C THR A 184 0.14 8.07 8.17
N ILE A 185 0.42 6.86 7.71
CA ILE A 185 1.04 6.64 6.40
C ILE A 185 0.05 5.89 5.50
N PHE A 186 -0.21 6.45 4.31
CA PHE A 186 -0.93 5.77 3.25
C PHE A 186 -0.05 5.71 2.02
N PHE A 187 0.51 4.55 1.70
CA PHE A 187 1.45 4.42 0.59
C PHE A 187 1.00 3.43 -0.45
N SER A 188 1.19 3.78 -1.72
CA SER A 188 1.01 2.83 -2.81
C SER A 188 2.29 2.06 -3.06
N SER A 189 2.17 0.77 -3.36
CA SER A 189 3.27 -0.04 -3.87
C SER A 189 2.77 -1.15 -4.79
N HIS A 190 3.62 -1.59 -5.69
CA HIS A 190 3.48 -2.84 -6.42
C HIS A 190 4.47 -3.91 -5.93
N GLN A 191 5.34 -3.57 -4.97
CA GLN A 191 6.34 -4.43 -4.36
C GLN A 191 5.79 -5.04 -3.07
N ILE A 192 5.39 -6.30 -3.14
CA ILE A 192 4.70 -7.00 -2.05
C ILE A 192 5.60 -7.15 -0.82
N ALA A 193 6.91 -7.38 -1.01
CA ALA A 193 7.85 -7.56 0.07
C ALA A 193 7.95 -6.33 1.00
N GLU A 194 7.92 -5.11 0.43
CA GLU A 194 7.90 -3.87 1.21
C GLU A 194 6.62 -3.76 2.05
N VAL A 195 5.48 -4.14 1.46
CA VAL A 195 4.19 -4.13 2.16
C VAL A 195 4.18 -5.11 3.32
N GLU A 196 4.66 -6.35 3.10
CA GLU A 196 4.74 -7.38 4.15
C GLU A 196 5.62 -6.97 5.33
N GLN A 197 6.62 -6.13 5.09
CA GLN A 197 7.61 -5.72 6.07
C GLN A 197 7.08 -4.68 7.06
N ILE A 198 6.29 -3.69 6.60
CA ILE A 198 5.94 -2.53 7.43
C ILE A 198 4.44 -2.25 7.56
N ALA A 199 3.57 -2.83 6.72
CA ALA A 199 2.17 -2.45 6.72
C ALA A 199 1.39 -3.08 7.89
N ASP A 200 0.62 -2.25 8.61
CA ASP A 200 -0.36 -2.69 9.61
C ASP A 200 -1.67 -3.11 8.94
N HIS A 201 -2.01 -2.46 7.81
CA HIS A 201 -3.24 -2.68 7.07
C HIS A 201 -2.96 -2.75 5.57
N VAL A 202 -3.59 -3.67 4.87
CA VAL A 202 -3.42 -3.85 3.43
C VAL A 202 -4.74 -3.69 2.68
N LEU A 203 -4.71 -2.80 1.69
CA LEU A 203 -5.76 -2.57 0.72
C LEU A 203 -5.26 -3.03 -0.65
N MET A 204 -5.85 -4.07 -1.23
CA MET A 204 -5.46 -4.54 -2.56
C MET A 204 -6.46 -4.08 -3.61
N ILE A 205 -5.97 -3.40 -4.64
CA ILE A 205 -6.78 -2.94 -5.78
C ILE A 205 -6.43 -3.71 -7.05
N HIS A 206 -7.47 -4.17 -7.75
CA HIS A 206 -7.36 -4.76 -9.08
C HIS A 206 -8.41 -4.18 -10.02
N ARG A 207 -8.00 -3.71 -11.21
CA ARG A 207 -8.90 -3.12 -12.23
C ARG A 207 -9.87 -2.08 -11.69
N GLY A 208 -9.40 -1.24 -10.77
CA GLY A 208 -10.19 -0.16 -10.16
C GLY A 208 -11.15 -0.59 -9.05
N GLN A 209 -11.09 -1.83 -8.60
CA GLN A 209 -11.92 -2.37 -7.51
C GLN A 209 -11.06 -2.88 -6.36
N LEU A 210 -11.53 -2.72 -5.14
CA LEU A 210 -10.89 -3.28 -3.96
C LEU A 210 -11.19 -4.79 -3.90
N VAL A 211 -10.14 -5.60 -3.81
CA VAL A 211 -10.23 -7.06 -3.75
C VAL A 211 -9.83 -7.64 -2.39
N LEU A 212 -9.16 -6.84 -1.57
CA LEU A 212 -8.87 -7.13 -0.17
C LEU A 212 -8.80 -5.82 0.62
N ASP A 213 -9.35 -5.83 1.82
CA ASP A 213 -9.27 -4.77 2.83
C ASP A 213 -9.23 -5.43 4.19
N ALA A 214 -8.05 -5.50 4.81
CA ALA A 214 -7.88 -6.16 6.10
C ALA A 214 -6.59 -5.74 6.83
N PRO A 215 -6.57 -5.82 8.17
CA PRO A 215 -5.34 -5.77 8.94
C PRO A 215 -4.37 -6.88 8.51
N MET A 216 -3.06 -6.58 8.47
CA MET A 216 -2.04 -7.53 8.02
C MET A 216 -2.01 -8.81 8.87
N ASP A 217 -2.17 -8.68 10.18
CA ASP A 217 -2.20 -9.83 11.08
C ASP A 217 -3.39 -10.76 10.76
N GLN A 218 -4.57 -10.18 10.51
CA GLN A 218 -5.76 -10.94 10.11
C GLN A 218 -5.52 -11.68 8.78
N VAL A 219 -4.88 -11.04 7.80
CA VAL A 219 -4.53 -11.68 6.53
C VAL A 219 -3.60 -12.86 6.76
N LYS A 220 -2.56 -12.66 7.57
CA LYS A 220 -1.60 -13.72 7.92
C LYS A 220 -2.21 -14.86 8.74
N GLU A 221 -3.24 -14.59 9.53
CA GLU A 221 -3.94 -15.63 10.33
C GLU A 221 -4.97 -16.41 9.54
N GLN A 222 -5.74 -15.73 8.69
CA GLN A 222 -6.85 -16.34 7.97
C GLN A 222 -6.43 -17.17 6.76
N TYR A 223 -5.42 -16.70 6.03
CA TYR A 223 -4.98 -17.39 4.82
C TYR A 223 -3.92 -18.45 5.14
N ARG A 224 -4.13 -19.67 4.64
CA ARG A 224 -3.21 -20.79 4.81
C ARG A 224 -3.06 -21.60 3.53
N HIS A 225 -1.87 -22.16 3.37
CA HIS A 225 -1.64 -23.31 2.53
C HIS A 225 -1.95 -24.58 3.32
N VAL A 226 -2.79 -25.43 2.78
CA VAL A 226 -3.00 -26.80 3.31
C VAL A 226 -2.51 -27.76 2.26
N GLN A 227 -1.50 -28.56 2.60
CA GLN A 227 -0.95 -29.62 1.74
C GLN A 227 -1.31 -30.96 2.36
N ALA A 228 -2.00 -31.80 1.59
CA ALA A 228 -2.37 -33.15 2.01
C ALA A 228 -1.79 -34.18 1.05
N VAL A 229 -1.23 -35.28 1.60
CA VAL A 229 -0.72 -36.41 0.84
C VAL A 229 -1.63 -37.59 1.06
N PHE A 230 -1.98 -38.29 -0.01
CA PHE A 230 -2.92 -39.40 0.01
C PHE A 230 -2.25 -40.70 -0.47
N PRO A 231 -2.74 -41.87 -0.05
CA PRO A 231 -2.25 -43.15 -0.55
C PRO A 231 -2.51 -43.33 -2.05
N ASP A 232 -3.64 -42.82 -2.54
CA ASP A 232 -4.07 -42.90 -3.94
C ASP A 232 -4.39 -41.54 -4.54
N PHE A 233 -4.75 -41.50 -5.83
CA PHE A 233 -5.17 -40.30 -6.54
C PHE A 233 -6.47 -39.74 -5.95
N VAL A 234 -6.49 -38.40 -5.74
CA VAL A 234 -7.65 -37.68 -5.23
C VAL A 234 -8.03 -36.56 -6.22
N SER A 235 -9.33 -36.36 -6.40
CA SER A 235 -9.84 -35.34 -7.32
C SER A 235 -9.86 -33.95 -6.66
N GLU A 236 -9.55 -32.91 -7.43
CA GLU A 236 -9.74 -31.53 -6.97
C GLU A 236 -11.18 -31.23 -6.56
N GLN A 237 -12.16 -31.93 -7.12
CA GLN A 237 -13.59 -31.77 -6.83
C GLN A 237 -13.94 -32.12 -5.38
N ASP A 238 -13.21 -33.06 -4.79
CA ASP A 238 -13.44 -33.56 -3.42
C ASP A 238 -13.07 -32.47 -2.38
N PHE A 239 -12.31 -31.46 -2.77
CA PHE A 239 -11.86 -30.33 -1.93
C PHE A 239 -12.51 -28.98 -2.25
N ARG A 240 -13.62 -28.98 -2.98
CA ARG A 240 -14.45 -27.76 -3.16
C ARG A 240 -15.27 -27.48 -1.90
N LEU A 241 -14.59 -27.01 -0.85
CA LEU A 241 -15.18 -26.74 0.45
C LEU A 241 -15.33 -25.23 0.68
N PRO A 242 -16.27 -24.78 1.53
CA PRO A 242 -16.36 -23.39 1.94
C PRO A 242 -15.06 -22.92 2.58
N GLY A 243 -14.52 -21.81 2.08
CA GLY A 243 -13.25 -21.25 2.53
C GLY A 243 -12.02 -21.68 1.71
N VAL A 244 -12.18 -22.59 0.76
CA VAL A 244 -11.13 -22.96 -0.20
C VAL A 244 -11.22 -22.01 -1.40
N GLU A 245 -10.17 -21.23 -1.61
CA GLU A 245 -10.03 -20.30 -2.76
C GLU A 245 -9.48 -21.03 -4.00
N ARG A 246 -8.59 -22.01 -3.77
CA ARG A 246 -7.96 -22.79 -4.83
C ARG A 246 -7.64 -24.20 -4.37
N VAL A 247 -7.80 -25.14 -5.29
CA VAL A 247 -7.35 -26.54 -5.19
C VAL A 247 -6.40 -26.80 -6.35
N SER A 248 -5.35 -27.55 -6.10
CA SER A 248 -4.45 -28.09 -7.12
C SER A 248 -4.08 -29.51 -6.68
N ALA A 249 -4.37 -30.49 -7.52
CA ALA A 249 -4.00 -31.90 -7.30
C ALA A 249 -2.90 -32.30 -8.29
N ASP A 250 -1.81 -32.83 -7.76
CA ASP A 250 -0.72 -33.42 -8.54
C ASP A 250 -0.43 -34.84 -8.03
N GLY A 251 -1.01 -35.81 -8.72
CA GLY A 251 -0.94 -37.23 -8.33
C GLY A 251 -1.60 -37.46 -6.98
N ARG A 252 -0.78 -37.75 -5.97
CA ARG A 252 -1.19 -38.04 -4.58
C ARG A 252 -1.15 -36.83 -3.65
N ILE A 253 -0.71 -35.68 -4.15
CA ILE A 253 -0.57 -34.46 -3.37
C ILE A 253 -1.66 -33.47 -3.74
N VAL A 254 -2.42 -33.02 -2.76
CA VAL A 254 -3.41 -31.96 -2.91
C VAL A 254 -2.92 -30.73 -2.17
N THR A 255 -2.82 -29.60 -2.87
CA THR A 255 -2.47 -28.31 -2.29
C THR A 255 -3.66 -27.36 -2.38
N LEU A 256 -4.01 -26.77 -1.26
CA LEU A 256 -5.17 -25.90 -1.09
C LEU A 256 -4.72 -24.52 -0.63
N VAL A 257 -5.36 -23.48 -1.15
CA VAL A 257 -5.32 -22.13 -0.57
C VAL A 257 -6.64 -21.91 0.14
N ALA A 258 -6.59 -21.77 1.46
CA ALA A 258 -7.75 -21.53 2.30
C ALA A 258 -7.75 -20.09 2.82
N SER A 259 -8.92 -19.44 2.78
CA SER A 259 -9.15 -18.09 3.33
C SER A 259 -9.91 -18.12 4.67
N CYS A 260 -10.48 -19.27 5.02
CA CYS A 260 -11.14 -19.55 6.30
C CYS A 260 -11.38 -21.04 6.46
N ASN A 261 -11.91 -21.46 7.61
CA ASN A 261 -12.31 -22.85 7.90
C ASN A 261 -11.19 -23.89 7.78
N VAL A 262 -9.95 -23.52 8.06
CA VAL A 262 -8.77 -24.40 7.91
C VAL A 262 -8.95 -25.71 8.66
N ASP A 263 -9.45 -25.68 9.91
CA ASP A 263 -9.67 -26.88 10.73
C ASP A 263 -10.68 -27.85 10.09
N ALA A 264 -11.72 -27.33 9.46
CA ALA A 264 -12.71 -28.14 8.75
C ALA A 264 -12.10 -28.82 7.50
N ILE A 265 -11.21 -28.09 6.79
CA ILE A 265 -10.48 -28.60 5.62
C ILE A 265 -9.51 -29.72 6.05
N VAL A 266 -8.74 -29.48 7.10
CA VAL A 266 -7.83 -30.49 7.69
C VAL A 266 -8.60 -31.77 8.13
N SER A 267 -9.73 -31.57 8.85
CA SER A 267 -10.60 -32.66 9.26
C SER A 267 -11.19 -33.42 8.08
N HIS A 268 -11.49 -32.75 6.98
CA HIS A 268 -11.96 -33.40 5.75
C HIS A 268 -10.86 -34.24 5.12
N ALA A 269 -9.63 -33.72 5.00
CA ALA A 269 -8.50 -34.50 4.47
C ALA A 269 -8.23 -35.76 5.29
N HIS A 270 -8.31 -35.70 6.63
CA HIS A 270 -8.18 -36.87 7.48
C HIS A 270 -9.31 -37.89 7.29
N ARG A 271 -10.56 -37.44 7.11
CA ARG A 271 -11.69 -38.36 6.80
C ARG A 271 -11.52 -39.07 5.45
N MET A 272 -10.79 -38.43 4.52
CA MET A 272 -10.43 -39.03 3.24
C MET A 272 -9.17 -39.89 3.30
N HIS A 273 -8.68 -40.20 4.50
CA HIS A 273 -7.49 -41.06 4.74
C HIS A 273 -6.19 -40.43 4.19
N ALA A 274 -5.98 -39.10 4.36
CA ALA A 274 -4.68 -38.50 4.06
C ALA A 274 -3.58 -39.11 4.95
N ASP A 275 -2.45 -39.50 4.36
CA ASP A 275 -1.24 -39.96 5.04
C ASP A 275 -0.61 -38.88 5.89
N SER A 276 -0.60 -37.64 5.37
CA SER A 276 -0.18 -36.45 6.11
C SER A 276 -0.96 -35.20 5.68
N VAL A 277 -1.11 -34.24 6.60
CA VAL A 277 -1.70 -32.94 6.34
C VAL A 277 -0.85 -31.86 7.01
N ASP A 278 -0.29 -30.96 6.22
CA ASP A 278 0.54 -29.85 6.67
C ASP A 278 -0.20 -28.53 6.44
N VAL A 279 -0.21 -27.65 7.45
CA VAL A 279 -0.75 -26.30 7.36
C VAL A 279 0.40 -25.31 7.39
N LEU A 280 0.61 -24.62 6.28
CA LEU A 280 1.73 -23.74 6.06
C LEU A 280 1.27 -22.27 5.94
N PRO A 281 2.10 -21.30 6.34
CA PRO A 281 1.83 -19.90 6.07
C PRO A 281 1.81 -19.66 4.57
N ILE A 282 1.01 -18.68 4.14
CA ILE A 282 0.94 -18.23 2.75
C ILE A 282 1.51 -16.81 2.64
N SER A 283 2.20 -16.50 1.55
CA SER A 283 2.71 -15.16 1.29
C SER A 283 1.60 -14.22 0.79
N LEU A 284 1.74 -12.93 1.07
CA LEU A 284 0.84 -11.90 0.54
C LEU A 284 0.80 -11.91 -1.00
N LYS A 285 1.91 -12.30 -1.64
CA LYS A 285 2.00 -12.47 -3.09
C LYS A 285 1.04 -13.53 -3.61
N GLU A 286 0.95 -14.66 -2.94
CA GLU A 286 0.05 -15.73 -3.34
C GLU A 286 -1.41 -15.34 -3.12
N ILE A 287 -1.71 -14.70 -1.97
CA ILE A 287 -3.05 -14.16 -1.70
C ILE A 287 -3.45 -13.16 -2.80
N PHE A 288 -2.55 -12.23 -3.17
CA PHE A 288 -2.81 -11.28 -4.24
C PHE A 288 -3.11 -11.97 -5.58
N LEU A 289 -2.33 -12.99 -5.93
CA LEU A 289 -2.55 -13.75 -7.16
C LEU A 289 -3.90 -14.48 -7.17
N GLU A 290 -4.32 -15.06 -6.03
CA GLU A 290 -5.62 -15.71 -5.93
C GLU A 290 -6.78 -14.70 -6.04
N LYS A 291 -6.70 -13.55 -5.36
CA LYS A 291 -7.71 -12.48 -5.47
C LYS A 291 -7.84 -11.91 -6.89
N VAL A 292 -6.72 -11.77 -7.59
CA VAL A 292 -6.72 -11.31 -9.01
C VAL A 292 -7.33 -12.36 -9.94
N ARG A 293 -7.15 -13.66 -9.67
CA ARG A 293 -7.74 -14.76 -10.46
C ARG A 293 -9.24 -14.88 -10.23
N ALA A 294 -9.69 -14.78 -8.97
CA ALA A 294 -11.11 -14.83 -8.61
C ALA A 294 -11.92 -13.65 -9.18
N GLY A 295 -11.28 -12.52 -9.47
CA GLY A 295 -11.91 -11.33 -10.09
C GLY A 295 -11.95 -11.36 -11.62
N LYS A 296 -11.59 -12.47 -12.26
CA LYS A 296 -11.72 -12.67 -13.72
C LYS A 296 -13.04 -13.31 -14.05
#